data_315b1dd882a2847eeeb721cd6957fe6a
#
_entry.id   315b1dd882a2847eeeb721cd6957fe6a
#
_cell.length_a   1.000
_cell.length_b   1.000
_cell.length_c   1.000
_cell.angle_alpha   90.00
_cell.angle_beta   90.00
_cell.angle_gamma   90.00
#
_symmetry.space_group_name_H-M   'P 1'
#
loop_
_entity.id
_entity.type
_entity.pdbx_description
1 polymer ?
#
loop_
_entity_poly.entity_id
_entity_poly.type
_entity_poly.pdbx_seq_one_letter_code
_entity_poly.pdbx_strand_id
1 'polypeptide(L)'
;ESAEWQPEWYEQMAEEINDSPITLEVDGTMVDPQLGSLRMSQDGQFMIPYGMLPDALSCAALLYDGNRLVMERGNTHAEMTVGSPELLLGEESQTIAAPPEWENGILYVPLEAVTEVFSYEENWDAENRKMELTGSEDPATFLPESYDYRKAGRAPAVKNQGSLGTCWAFASVMALESRVRPEWNVSFSEDHMSLRNSFHFSQNAGGEYTMSMAYLLAWQGPVLEEEDPYGDGYSPDGLSPACHVQEIQVLPEKDYEAVKRAVYLYGGVQSSLYTAMVSDRDDTYYYRKETGAYWYNGDEKPNHDVVIIGWDDHYSRDNFNQ
;
A
#
# COMPACT_ATOMS: atom_id res chain seq x y z
N GLU A 1 -49.62 35.05 3.96
CA GLU A 1 -48.94 34.84 2.64
C GLU A 1 -48.10 33.60 2.78
N SER A 2 -48.55 32.53 2.15
CA SER A 2 -47.78 31.27 2.08
C SER A 2 -46.60 31.47 1.12
N ALA A 3 -45.40 31.28 1.59
CA ALA A 3 -44.25 31.24 0.71
C ALA A 3 -44.46 30.10 -0.30
N GLU A 4 -44.51 30.44 -1.58
CA GLU A 4 -44.56 29.47 -2.65
C GLU A 4 -43.25 28.68 -2.64
N TRP A 5 -43.39 27.37 -2.55
CA TRP A 5 -42.32 26.41 -2.61
C TRP A 5 -41.64 26.48 -3.99
N GLN A 6 -40.36 26.84 -4.06
CA GLN A 6 -39.63 26.94 -5.33
C GLN A 6 -38.72 25.72 -5.50
N PRO A 7 -39.07 24.77 -6.40
CA PRO A 7 -38.28 23.54 -6.64
C PRO A 7 -36.85 23.81 -7.04
N GLU A 8 -36.59 24.86 -7.85
CA GLU A 8 -35.25 25.23 -8.34
C GLU A 8 -34.29 25.62 -7.21
N TRP A 9 -34.82 26.15 -6.10
CA TRP A 9 -34.01 26.51 -4.94
C TRP A 9 -33.53 25.26 -4.16
N TYR A 10 -34.36 24.23 -4.16
CA TYR A 10 -34.04 22.94 -3.52
C TYR A 10 -33.04 22.12 -4.33
N GLU A 11 -33.15 22.18 -5.66
CA GLU A 11 -32.19 21.54 -6.57
C GLU A 11 -30.81 22.20 -6.47
N GLN A 12 -30.71 23.54 -6.45
CA GLN A 12 -29.46 24.26 -6.24
C GLN A 12 -28.87 24.01 -4.85
N MET A 13 -29.66 23.99 -3.78
CA MET A 13 -29.17 23.63 -2.45
C MET A 13 -28.75 22.17 -2.38
N ALA A 14 -29.40 21.26 -3.06
CA ALA A 14 -29.03 19.87 -3.12
C ALA A 14 -27.69 19.66 -3.89
N GLU A 15 -27.46 20.44 -4.96
CA GLU A 15 -26.18 20.46 -5.67
C GLU A 15 -25.06 21.07 -4.80
N GLU A 16 -25.28 22.21 -4.14
CA GLU A 16 -24.30 22.84 -3.22
C GLU A 16 -24.01 21.96 -1.99
N ILE A 17 -25.02 21.24 -1.48
CA ILE A 17 -24.87 20.30 -0.38
C ILE A 17 -24.08 19.06 -0.82
N ASN A 18 -24.24 18.61 -2.07
CA ASN A 18 -23.51 17.46 -2.59
C ASN A 18 -22.03 17.77 -2.89
N ASP A 19 -21.68 19.04 -3.16
CA ASP A 19 -20.30 19.47 -3.42
C ASP A 19 -19.44 19.67 -2.15
N SER A 20 -20.07 19.77 -0.98
CA SER A 20 -19.31 19.92 0.26
C SER A 20 -18.73 18.58 0.74
N PRO A 21 -17.43 18.51 1.08
CA PRO A 21 -16.80 17.27 1.53
C PRO A 21 -17.52 16.65 2.74
N ILE A 22 -17.73 15.35 2.70
CA ILE A 22 -18.19 14.59 3.85
C ILE A 22 -16.95 14.09 4.60
N THR A 23 -16.78 14.53 5.85
CA THR A 23 -15.68 14.10 6.70
C THR A 23 -15.98 12.76 7.34
N LEU A 24 -14.90 12.01 7.66
CA LEU A 24 -14.97 10.71 8.29
C LEU A 24 -14.24 10.75 9.64
N GLU A 25 -14.89 10.26 10.68
CA GLU A 25 -14.31 10.00 11.98
C GLU A 25 -14.43 8.51 12.29
N VAL A 26 -13.35 7.87 12.71
CA VAL A 26 -13.33 6.44 13.07
C VAL A 26 -12.81 6.30 14.49
N ASP A 27 -13.61 5.69 15.35
CA ASP A 27 -13.30 5.47 16.78
C ASP A 27 -12.80 6.74 17.50
N GLY A 28 -13.45 7.89 17.19
CA GLY A 28 -13.12 9.20 17.77
C GLY A 28 -11.91 9.89 17.14
N THR A 29 -11.34 9.33 16.07
CA THR A 29 -10.21 9.92 15.35
C THR A 29 -10.64 10.42 13.99
N MET A 30 -10.43 11.71 13.70
CA MET A 30 -10.70 12.27 12.37
C MET A 30 -9.74 11.71 11.34
N VAL A 31 -10.28 11.20 10.25
CA VAL A 31 -9.48 10.78 9.09
C VAL A 31 -8.98 12.01 8.34
N ASP A 32 -7.72 11.99 7.90
CA ASP A 32 -7.13 13.12 7.18
C ASP A 32 -7.91 13.43 5.89
N PRO A 33 -8.47 14.63 5.74
CA PRO A 33 -9.20 15.02 4.54
C PRO A 33 -8.37 15.00 3.24
N GLN A 34 -7.04 15.00 3.34
CA GLN A 34 -6.16 14.89 2.17
C GLN A 34 -6.21 13.51 1.51
N LEU A 35 -6.62 12.48 2.26
CA LEU A 35 -6.82 11.12 1.73
C LEU A 35 -8.07 11.01 0.84
N GLY A 36 -8.98 11.96 0.92
CA GLY A 36 -10.23 12.01 0.20
C GLY A 36 -11.41 12.36 1.11
N SER A 37 -12.61 12.27 0.56
CA SER A 37 -13.85 12.45 1.30
C SER A 37 -14.88 11.42 0.86
N LEU A 38 -15.79 11.06 1.76
CA LEU A 38 -16.95 10.27 1.38
C LEU A 38 -17.82 11.09 0.41
N ARG A 39 -18.57 10.36 -0.41
CA ARG A 39 -19.63 10.96 -1.23
C ARG A 39 -20.94 10.19 -1.08
N MET A 40 -22.00 10.75 -1.58
CA MET A 40 -23.28 10.08 -1.69
C MET A 40 -23.49 9.64 -3.14
N SER A 41 -23.88 8.38 -3.36
CA SER A 41 -24.25 7.88 -4.69
C SER A 41 -25.58 8.50 -5.14
N GLN A 42 -25.94 8.31 -6.42
CA GLN A 42 -27.24 8.76 -6.95
C GLN A 42 -28.43 8.14 -6.22
N ASP A 43 -28.27 6.95 -5.68
CA ASP A 43 -29.29 6.22 -4.92
C ASP A 43 -29.27 6.55 -3.41
N GLY A 44 -28.46 7.54 -2.99
CA GLY A 44 -28.40 8.02 -1.62
C GLY A 44 -27.56 7.15 -0.67
N GLN A 45 -26.66 6.31 -1.21
CA GLN A 45 -25.75 5.48 -0.41
C GLN A 45 -24.43 6.21 -0.16
N PHE A 46 -23.89 6.09 1.05
CA PHE A 46 -22.55 6.59 1.34
C PHE A 46 -21.50 5.71 0.70
N MET A 47 -20.52 6.38 0.08
CA MET A 47 -19.44 5.73 -0.65
C MET A 47 -18.09 6.25 -0.13
N ILE A 48 -17.15 5.34 0.14
CA ILE A 48 -15.79 5.66 0.57
C ILE A 48 -14.79 5.41 -0.56
N PRO A 49 -13.84 6.33 -0.83
CA PRO A 49 -12.74 6.05 -1.74
C PRO A 49 -11.93 4.84 -1.26
N TYR A 50 -11.72 3.88 -2.14
CA TYR A 50 -11.01 2.64 -1.78
C TYR A 50 -9.60 2.91 -1.23
N GLY A 51 -8.93 3.95 -1.73
CA GLY A 51 -7.62 4.38 -1.25
C GLY A 51 -7.59 4.88 0.20
N MET A 52 -8.74 5.24 0.78
CA MET A 52 -8.83 5.64 2.20
C MET A 52 -8.87 4.43 3.16
N LEU A 53 -9.23 3.24 2.70
CA LEU A 53 -9.45 2.07 3.56
C LEU A 53 -8.22 1.69 4.42
N PRO A 54 -6.98 1.71 3.91
CA PRO A 54 -5.81 1.40 4.73
C PRO A 54 -5.62 2.34 5.92
N ASP A 55 -5.72 3.65 5.67
CA ASP A 55 -5.47 4.68 6.69
C ASP A 55 -6.64 4.83 7.65
N ALA A 56 -7.87 4.84 7.11
CA ALA A 56 -9.06 5.04 7.92
C ALA A 56 -9.41 3.84 8.81
N LEU A 57 -9.25 2.61 8.27
CA LEU A 57 -9.82 1.42 8.89
C LEU A 57 -8.78 0.32 9.18
N SER A 58 -7.50 0.57 8.93
CA SER A 58 -6.43 -0.44 9.06
C SER A 58 -6.73 -1.71 8.24
N CYS A 59 -7.34 -1.53 7.08
CA CYS A 59 -7.78 -2.58 6.19
C CYS A 59 -6.85 -2.65 4.97
N ALA A 60 -6.24 -3.79 4.71
CA ALA A 60 -5.57 -4.02 3.43
C ALA A 60 -6.64 -4.10 2.34
N ALA A 61 -6.56 -3.19 1.37
CA ALA A 61 -7.47 -3.13 0.24
C ALA A 61 -6.67 -3.37 -1.05
N LEU A 62 -7.01 -4.44 -1.77
CA LEU A 62 -6.28 -4.90 -2.94
C LEU A 62 -7.24 -4.99 -4.14
N LEU A 63 -6.87 -4.34 -5.22
CA LEU A 63 -7.66 -4.35 -6.45
C LEU A 63 -6.97 -5.21 -7.52
N TYR A 64 -7.57 -6.33 -7.88
CA TYR A 64 -7.06 -7.25 -8.90
C TYR A 64 -7.70 -6.94 -10.25
N ASP A 65 -6.86 -6.77 -11.27
CA ASP A 65 -7.29 -6.54 -12.66
C ASP A 65 -8.28 -5.36 -12.83
N GLY A 66 -8.19 -4.37 -11.92
CA GLY A 66 -9.07 -3.18 -11.91
C GLY A 66 -10.56 -3.47 -11.63
N ASN A 67 -10.89 -4.69 -11.23
CA ASN A 67 -12.29 -5.13 -11.12
C ASN A 67 -12.62 -5.89 -9.83
N ARG A 68 -11.74 -6.72 -9.30
CA ARG A 68 -11.99 -7.52 -8.09
C ARG A 68 -11.31 -6.87 -6.89
N LEU A 69 -12.12 -6.30 -6.01
CA LEU A 69 -11.68 -5.72 -4.75
C LEU A 69 -11.64 -6.80 -3.67
N VAL A 70 -10.51 -6.90 -2.99
CA VAL A 70 -10.33 -7.73 -1.78
C VAL A 70 -10.05 -6.80 -0.62
N MET A 71 -10.76 -6.99 0.48
CA MET A 71 -10.59 -6.27 1.75
C MET A 71 -10.22 -7.26 2.84
N GLU A 72 -9.11 -6.99 3.55
CA GLU A 72 -8.61 -7.87 4.59
C GLU A 72 -8.24 -7.08 5.85
N ARG A 73 -8.63 -7.61 7.02
CA ARG A 73 -8.21 -7.11 8.33
C ARG A 73 -8.21 -8.27 9.34
N GLY A 74 -7.03 -8.57 9.90
CA GLY A 74 -6.88 -9.73 10.77
C GLY A 74 -7.25 -11.03 10.06
N ASN A 75 -8.27 -11.71 10.56
CA ASN A 75 -8.81 -12.94 9.97
C ASN A 75 -10.04 -12.69 9.08
N THR A 76 -10.47 -11.44 8.95
CA THR A 76 -11.62 -11.08 8.12
C THR A 76 -11.17 -10.89 6.69
N HIS A 77 -11.85 -11.57 5.76
CA HIS A 77 -11.61 -11.50 4.33
C HIS A 77 -12.93 -11.29 3.60
N ALA A 78 -12.99 -10.27 2.76
CA ALA A 78 -14.16 -9.98 1.95
C ALA A 78 -13.78 -9.64 0.52
N GLU A 79 -14.64 -10.01 -0.42
CA GLU A 79 -14.45 -9.72 -1.85
C GLU A 79 -15.68 -9.05 -2.45
N MET A 80 -15.44 -8.14 -3.39
CA MET A 80 -16.46 -7.51 -4.22
C MET A 80 -15.99 -7.41 -5.66
N THR A 81 -16.95 -7.34 -6.57
CA THR A 81 -16.67 -7.06 -7.98
C THR A 81 -17.23 -5.68 -8.34
N VAL A 82 -16.44 -4.85 -8.99
CA VAL A 82 -16.88 -3.53 -9.46
C VAL A 82 -18.13 -3.68 -10.35
N GLY A 83 -19.14 -2.89 -10.05
CA GLY A 83 -20.43 -2.93 -10.74
C GLY A 83 -21.38 -4.05 -10.28
N SER A 84 -20.99 -4.87 -9.29
CA SER A 84 -21.86 -5.90 -8.70
C SER A 84 -22.16 -5.54 -7.23
N PRO A 85 -23.44 -5.59 -6.79
CA PRO A 85 -23.79 -5.40 -5.38
C PRO A 85 -23.58 -6.66 -4.53
N GLU A 86 -22.91 -7.66 -5.06
CA GLU A 86 -22.61 -8.90 -4.33
C GLU A 86 -21.35 -8.69 -3.46
N LEU A 87 -21.50 -8.91 -2.15
CA LEU A 87 -20.44 -8.95 -1.16
C LEU A 87 -20.23 -10.40 -0.72
N LEU A 88 -19.02 -10.91 -0.91
CA LEU A 88 -18.59 -12.20 -0.42
C LEU A 88 -17.81 -12.01 0.89
N LEU A 89 -18.30 -12.55 2.01
CA LEU A 89 -17.65 -12.51 3.30
C LEU A 89 -17.27 -13.95 3.70
N GLY A 90 -16.00 -14.30 3.54
CA GLY A 90 -15.54 -15.67 3.63
C GLY A 90 -16.19 -16.56 2.56
N GLU A 91 -17.03 -17.52 2.97
CA GLU A 91 -17.80 -18.39 2.04
C GLU A 91 -19.26 -17.93 1.86
N GLU A 92 -19.69 -16.91 2.57
CA GLU A 92 -21.08 -16.43 2.54
C GLU A 92 -21.22 -15.24 1.58
N SER A 93 -22.23 -15.30 0.71
CA SER A 93 -22.56 -14.21 -0.21
C SER A 93 -23.81 -13.49 0.25
N GLN A 94 -23.76 -12.16 0.21
CA GLN A 94 -24.90 -11.30 0.49
C GLN A 94 -24.98 -10.17 -0.54
N THR A 95 -26.18 -9.55 -0.65
CA THR A 95 -26.39 -8.41 -1.54
C THR A 95 -26.51 -7.15 -0.72
N ILE A 96 -25.72 -6.14 -1.06
CA ILE A 96 -25.72 -4.80 -0.46
C ILE A 96 -26.45 -3.79 -1.35
N ALA A 97 -26.72 -2.61 -0.81
CA ALA A 97 -27.58 -1.60 -1.48
C ALA A 97 -26.98 -1.02 -2.77
N ALA A 98 -25.64 -0.96 -2.88
CA ALA A 98 -24.95 -0.42 -4.06
C ALA A 98 -23.69 -1.20 -4.40
N PRO A 99 -23.26 -1.26 -5.67
CA PRO A 99 -21.97 -1.85 -6.05
C PRO A 99 -20.79 -0.89 -5.84
N PRO A 100 -19.55 -1.39 -5.76
CA PRO A 100 -18.37 -0.57 -5.97
C PRO A 100 -18.35 0.00 -7.39
N GLU A 101 -17.96 1.27 -7.54
CA GLU A 101 -18.01 1.94 -8.84
C GLU A 101 -16.86 2.92 -9.04
N TRP A 102 -16.42 3.04 -10.32
CA TRP A 102 -15.46 4.04 -10.73
C TRP A 102 -16.13 5.38 -11.04
N GLU A 103 -15.62 6.45 -10.44
CA GLU A 103 -16.02 7.81 -10.78
C GLU A 103 -14.80 8.72 -10.83
N ASN A 104 -14.61 9.42 -11.95
CA ASN A 104 -13.47 10.33 -12.18
C ASN A 104 -12.09 9.72 -11.88
N GLY A 105 -11.91 8.41 -12.14
CA GLY A 105 -10.68 7.69 -11.88
C GLY A 105 -10.45 7.25 -10.42
N ILE A 106 -11.44 7.45 -9.55
CA ILE A 106 -11.43 6.98 -8.16
C ILE A 106 -12.41 5.81 -8.05
N LEU A 107 -11.95 4.71 -7.45
CA LEU A 107 -12.85 3.61 -7.08
C LEU A 107 -13.49 3.94 -5.73
N TYR A 108 -14.81 3.94 -5.73
CA TYR A 108 -15.62 4.10 -4.53
C TYR A 108 -16.22 2.76 -4.11
N VAL A 109 -16.23 2.51 -2.82
CA VAL A 109 -16.78 1.31 -2.19
C VAL A 109 -17.98 1.73 -1.34
N PRO A 110 -19.12 1.01 -1.38
CA PRO A 110 -20.24 1.30 -0.49
C PRO A 110 -19.81 1.23 0.97
N LEU A 111 -20.14 2.27 1.75
CA LEU A 111 -19.79 2.30 3.17
C LEU A 111 -20.46 1.14 3.92
N GLU A 112 -21.71 0.79 3.54
CA GLU A 112 -22.44 -0.37 4.05
C GLU A 112 -21.60 -1.67 3.96
N ALA A 113 -20.90 -1.91 2.82
CA ALA A 113 -20.05 -3.09 2.69
C ALA A 113 -18.91 -3.08 3.72
N VAL A 114 -18.31 -1.93 3.96
CA VAL A 114 -17.20 -1.77 4.91
C VAL A 114 -17.67 -1.97 6.34
N THR A 115 -18.81 -1.39 6.71
CA THR A 115 -19.37 -1.48 8.07
C THR A 115 -19.89 -2.89 8.37
N GLU A 116 -20.47 -3.57 7.40
CA GLU A 116 -20.86 -4.98 7.49
C GLU A 116 -19.64 -5.89 7.71
N VAL A 117 -18.60 -5.73 6.86
CA VAL A 117 -17.38 -6.57 6.91
C VAL A 117 -16.64 -6.40 8.22
N PHE A 118 -16.51 -5.16 8.72
CA PHE A 118 -15.65 -4.85 9.87
C PHE A 118 -16.42 -4.47 11.13
N SER A 119 -17.74 -4.70 11.15
CA SER A 119 -18.61 -4.53 12.32
C SER A 119 -18.57 -3.11 12.89
N TYR A 120 -18.64 -2.08 12.01
CA TYR A 120 -18.78 -0.70 12.45
C TYR A 120 -20.25 -0.29 12.57
N GLU A 121 -20.57 0.50 13.60
CA GLU A 121 -21.80 1.24 13.70
C GLU A 121 -21.63 2.62 13.04
N GLU A 122 -22.60 3.03 12.21
CA GLU A 122 -22.61 4.30 11.50
C GLU A 122 -23.48 5.32 12.25
N ASN A 123 -22.96 6.56 12.38
CA ASN A 123 -23.72 7.70 12.85
C ASN A 123 -23.51 8.90 11.90
N TRP A 124 -24.53 9.29 11.19
CA TRP A 124 -24.50 10.41 10.26
C TRP A 124 -24.95 11.71 10.93
N ASP A 125 -24.04 12.67 11.05
CA ASP A 125 -24.32 14.06 11.45
C ASP A 125 -24.52 14.92 10.20
N ALA A 126 -25.77 15.14 9.85
CA ALA A 126 -26.14 15.91 8.66
C ALA A 126 -25.82 17.40 8.80
N GLU A 127 -25.82 17.97 10.01
CA GLU A 127 -25.53 19.38 10.26
C GLU A 127 -24.04 19.69 10.01
N ASN A 128 -23.15 18.81 10.47
CA ASN A 128 -21.70 18.97 10.33
C ASN A 128 -21.12 18.21 9.13
N ARG A 129 -21.95 17.51 8.37
CA ARG A 129 -21.56 16.65 7.24
C ARG A 129 -20.44 15.69 7.64
N LYS A 130 -20.64 15.01 8.75
CA LYS A 130 -19.67 14.09 9.33
C LYS A 130 -20.27 12.70 9.46
N MET A 131 -19.55 11.70 8.95
CA MET A 131 -19.81 10.30 9.20
C MET A 131 -18.93 9.84 10.36
N GLU A 132 -19.52 9.26 11.38
CA GLU A 132 -18.82 8.64 12.50
C GLU A 132 -18.98 7.13 12.40
N LEU A 133 -17.86 6.42 12.43
CA LEU A 133 -17.82 4.96 12.53
C LEU A 133 -17.29 4.55 13.89
N THR A 134 -18.01 3.68 14.58
CA THR A 134 -17.58 3.14 15.86
C THR A 134 -17.44 1.64 15.75
N GLY A 135 -16.22 1.14 15.88
CA GLY A 135 -15.89 -0.28 15.81
C GLY A 135 -16.00 -0.98 17.14
N SER A 136 -16.25 -2.28 17.10
CA SER A 136 -16.30 -3.16 18.28
C SER A 136 -15.01 -3.99 18.47
N GLU A 137 -14.12 -4.00 17.49
CA GLU A 137 -12.91 -4.83 17.49
C GLU A 137 -11.72 -4.14 18.16
N ASP A 138 -10.86 -4.93 18.80
CA ASP A 138 -9.57 -4.45 19.31
C ASP A 138 -8.58 -4.23 18.14
N PRO A 139 -8.04 -3.02 17.96
CA PRO A 139 -7.03 -2.75 16.92
C PRO A 139 -5.82 -3.69 16.95
N ALA A 140 -5.50 -4.31 18.08
CA ALA A 140 -4.43 -5.30 18.19
C ALA A 140 -4.67 -6.57 17.37
N THR A 141 -5.91 -6.84 16.97
CA THR A 141 -6.29 -8.02 16.16
C THR A 141 -6.26 -7.74 14.64
N PHE A 142 -5.91 -6.54 14.22
CA PHE A 142 -5.97 -6.13 12.80
C PHE A 142 -4.86 -6.71 11.93
N LEU A 143 -3.78 -7.21 12.52
CA LEU A 143 -2.71 -7.89 11.78
C LEU A 143 -2.86 -9.41 11.93
N PRO A 144 -2.72 -10.19 10.84
CA PRO A 144 -2.68 -11.64 10.93
C PRO A 144 -1.36 -12.12 11.55
N GLU A 145 -1.32 -13.34 12.09
CA GLU A 145 -0.11 -13.95 12.65
C GLU A 145 1.00 -14.17 11.59
N SER A 146 0.63 -14.26 10.33
CA SER A 146 1.57 -14.35 9.20
C SER A 146 1.03 -13.70 7.95
N TYR A 147 1.92 -13.11 7.15
CA TYR A 147 1.57 -12.53 5.87
C TYR A 147 2.69 -12.73 4.85
N ASP A 148 2.36 -13.02 3.59
CA ASP A 148 3.33 -13.32 2.53
C ASP A 148 2.85 -12.75 1.20
N TYR A 149 3.57 -11.78 0.65
CA TYR A 149 3.26 -11.15 -0.64
C TYR A 149 3.19 -12.11 -1.80
N ARG A 150 3.91 -13.22 -1.75
CA ARG A 150 3.86 -14.26 -2.80
C ARG A 150 2.48 -14.91 -2.87
N LYS A 151 1.84 -15.09 -1.71
CA LYS A 151 0.49 -15.62 -1.61
C LYS A 151 -0.58 -14.58 -1.94
N ALA A 152 -0.32 -13.32 -1.58
CA ALA A 152 -1.21 -12.19 -1.85
C ALA A 152 -1.09 -11.64 -3.29
N GLY A 153 -0.23 -12.20 -4.15
CA GLY A 153 -0.04 -11.70 -5.51
C GLY A 153 0.65 -10.32 -5.60
N ARG A 154 1.27 -9.86 -4.50
CA ARG A 154 1.92 -8.55 -4.39
C ARG A 154 3.43 -8.59 -4.58
N ALA A 155 4.04 -9.78 -4.59
CA ALA A 155 5.49 -9.91 -4.77
C ALA A 155 5.90 -9.57 -6.20
N PRO A 156 6.78 -8.56 -6.41
CA PRO A 156 7.42 -8.35 -7.70
C PRO A 156 8.34 -9.52 -8.08
N ALA A 157 8.72 -9.58 -9.35
CA ALA A 157 9.74 -10.53 -9.77
C ALA A 157 11.09 -10.23 -9.11
N VAL A 158 11.81 -11.26 -8.69
CA VAL A 158 13.15 -11.10 -8.13
C VAL A 158 14.10 -10.68 -9.25
N LYS A 159 14.79 -9.56 -9.06
CA LYS A 159 15.78 -9.01 -9.98
C LYS A 159 17.20 -9.26 -9.46
N ASN A 160 18.20 -9.02 -10.30
CA ASN A 160 19.61 -9.25 -9.97
C ASN A 160 20.45 -8.01 -10.30
N GLN A 161 21.01 -7.37 -9.27
CA GLN A 161 21.89 -6.21 -9.43
C GLN A 161 23.28 -6.52 -10.02
N GLY A 162 23.63 -7.81 -10.17
CA GLY A 162 24.96 -8.23 -10.60
C GLY A 162 26.03 -7.84 -9.60
N SER A 163 27.15 -7.25 -10.10
CA SER A 163 28.31 -6.84 -9.29
C SER A 163 28.30 -5.35 -8.89
N LEU A 164 27.25 -4.60 -9.26
CA LEU A 164 27.16 -3.17 -8.97
C LEU A 164 26.66 -2.90 -7.56
N GLY A 165 26.99 -1.73 -7.00
CA GLY A 165 26.54 -1.29 -5.68
C GLY A 165 25.15 -0.64 -5.69
N THR A 166 24.19 -1.24 -6.39
CA THR A 166 22.84 -0.66 -6.65
C THR A 166 21.73 -1.28 -5.82
N CYS A 167 22.03 -2.06 -4.76
CA CYS A 167 21.03 -2.69 -3.90
C CYS A 167 19.98 -1.72 -3.37
N TRP A 168 20.38 -0.50 -3.04
CA TRP A 168 19.50 0.57 -2.59
C TRP A 168 18.44 0.95 -3.63
N ALA A 169 18.80 1.02 -4.93
CA ALA A 169 17.88 1.29 -6.02
C ALA A 169 16.93 0.10 -6.24
N PHE A 170 17.46 -1.13 -6.27
CA PHE A 170 16.66 -2.35 -6.38
C PHE A 170 15.62 -2.48 -5.28
N ALA A 171 16.04 -2.27 -4.02
CA ALA A 171 15.13 -2.34 -2.89
C ALA A 171 14.04 -1.26 -2.95
N SER A 172 14.40 -0.02 -3.32
CA SER A 172 13.43 1.08 -3.43
C SER A 172 12.42 0.85 -4.56
N VAL A 173 12.90 0.45 -5.74
CA VAL A 173 12.05 0.13 -6.90
C VAL A 173 11.12 -1.04 -6.56
N MET A 174 11.64 -2.11 -5.97
CA MET A 174 10.85 -3.29 -5.61
C MET A 174 9.80 -2.98 -4.53
N ALA A 175 10.11 -2.12 -3.55
CA ALA A 175 9.14 -1.66 -2.56
C ALA A 175 7.98 -0.92 -3.26
N LEU A 176 8.28 -0.02 -4.19
CA LEU A 176 7.29 0.71 -4.98
C LEU A 176 6.46 -0.21 -5.89
N GLU A 177 7.10 -1.15 -6.61
CA GLU A 177 6.40 -2.14 -7.42
C GLU A 177 5.42 -2.97 -6.60
N SER A 178 5.79 -3.35 -5.38
CA SER A 178 4.92 -4.11 -4.47
C SER A 178 3.72 -3.28 -3.96
N ARG A 179 3.86 -1.95 -3.86
CA ARG A 179 2.79 -1.03 -3.48
C ARG A 179 1.69 -0.96 -4.53
N VAL A 180 2.07 -0.90 -5.80
CA VAL A 180 1.12 -0.76 -6.90
C VAL A 180 0.52 -2.10 -7.35
N ARG A 181 1.05 -3.23 -6.89
CA ARG A 181 0.48 -4.56 -7.11
C ARG A 181 -0.66 -4.87 -6.13
N PRO A 182 -1.63 -5.70 -6.51
CA PRO A 182 -1.77 -6.38 -7.80
C PRO A 182 -2.41 -5.53 -8.91
N GLU A 183 -2.81 -4.30 -8.61
CA GLU A 183 -3.54 -3.42 -9.52
C GLU A 183 -2.73 -3.12 -10.80
N TRP A 184 -1.45 -2.83 -10.64
CA TRP A 184 -0.54 -2.55 -11.74
C TRP A 184 0.69 -3.45 -11.71
N ASN A 185 0.72 -4.42 -12.63
CA ASN A 185 1.86 -5.31 -12.78
C ASN A 185 2.96 -4.65 -13.63
N VAL A 186 3.79 -3.85 -12.99
CA VAL A 186 4.82 -3.03 -13.61
C VAL A 186 6.22 -3.43 -13.14
N SER A 187 7.24 -3.11 -13.94
CA SER A 187 8.65 -3.11 -13.58
C SER A 187 9.24 -1.74 -13.84
N PHE A 188 9.92 -1.16 -12.84
CA PHE A 188 10.59 0.14 -12.94
C PHE A 188 12.10 -0.03 -13.08
N SER A 189 12.75 0.97 -13.72
CA SER A 189 14.18 0.98 -14.01
C SER A 189 15.04 1.33 -12.80
N GLU A 190 15.94 0.43 -12.41
CA GLU A 190 17.00 0.69 -11.45
C GLU A 190 18.14 1.50 -12.07
N ASP A 191 18.38 1.36 -13.39
CA ASP A 191 19.41 2.17 -14.07
C ASP A 191 19.02 3.64 -14.06
N HIS A 192 17.78 3.99 -14.37
CA HIS A 192 17.35 5.38 -14.30
C HIS A 192 17.50 5.95 -12.88
N MET A 193 17.07 5.23 -11.86
CA MET A 193 17.23 5.69 -10.48
C MET A 193 18.71 5.86 -10.10
N SER A 194 19.57 4.93 -10.47
CA SER A 194 20.97 4.94 -10.06
C SER A 194 21.86 5.88 -10.89
N LEU A 195 21.50 6.18 -12.14
CA LEU A 195 22.27 7.03 -13.07
C LEU A 195 21.73 8.45 -13.20
N ARG A 196 20.41 8.67 -12.96
CA ARG A 196 19.74 9.96 -13.16
C ARG A 196 19.33 10.67 -11.86
N ASN A 197 19.72 10.15 -10.71
CA ASN A 197 19.56 10.87 -9.45
C ASN A 197 20.52 12.09 -9.39
N SER A 198 20.28 12.97 -8.41
CA SER A 198 21.05 14.22 -8.26
C SER A 198 22.42 14.07 -7.58
N PHE A 199 22.86 12.85 -7.24
CA PHE A 199 24.04 12.62 -6.40
C PHE A 199 25.28 12.23 -7.17
N HIS A 200 25.40 12.18 -8.41
CA HIS A 200 26.61 11.95 -9.23
C HIS A 200 27.61 10.86 -8.72
N PHE A 201 27.09 9.82 -8.04
CA PHE A 201 27.88 8.65 -7.70
C PHE A 201 27.85 7.63 -8.84
N SER A 202 28.96 6.92 -9.03
CA SER A 202 28.95 5.79 -9.94
C SER A 202 28.15 4.64 -9.32
N GLN A 203 27.54 3.79 -10.13
CA GLN A 203 26.82 2.61 -9.65
C GLN A 203 27.67 1.68 -8.77
N ASN A 204 29.00 1.68 -8.98
CA ASN A 204 29.95 0.89 -8.15
C ASN A 204 30.22 1.50 -6.77
N ALA A 205 29.91 2.78 -6.57
CA ALA A 205 30.20 3.46 -5.30
C ALA A 205 29.22 3.09 -4.18
N GLY A 206 28.14 2.41 -4.52
CA GLY A 206 27.03 2.17 -3.59
C GLY A 206 26.10 3.39 -3.48
N GLY A 207 25.18 3.34 -2.55
CA GLY A 207 24.22 4.37 -2.23
C GLY A 207 23.41 3.98 -1.01
N GLU A 208 22.40 4.76 -0.70
CA GLU A 208 21.50 4.53 0.43
C GLU A 208 20.08 5.02 0.13
N TYR A 209 19.12 4.63 0.94
CA TYR A 209 17.70 4.92 0.75
C TYR A 209 17.38 6.43 0.63
N THR A 210 18.18 7.31 1.21
CA THR A 210 18.00 8.78 1.09
C THR A 210 18.16 9.27 -0.34
N MET A 211 18.98 8.58 -1.17
CA MET A 211 19.12 8.88 -2.59
C MET A 211 17.84 8.53 -3.36
N SER A 212 17.25 7.38 -3.05
CA SER A 212 15.95 6.97 -3.61
C SER A 212 14.84 7.94 -3.22
N MET A 213 14.79 8.34 -1.94
CA MET A 213 13.82 9.30 -1.45
C MET A 213 13.91 10.63 -2.21
N ALA A 214 15.13 11.16 -2.36
CA ALA A 214 15.34 12.41 -3.09
C ALA A 214 14.90 12.30 -4.56
N TYR A 215 15.24 11.20 -5.23
CA TYR A 215 14.87 10.94 -6.62
C TYR A 215 13.35 10.83 -6.79
N LEU A 216 12.68 10.06 -5.96
CA LEU A 216 11.23 9.82 -6.04
C LEU A 216 10.41 11.06 -5.66
N LEU A 217 10.77 11.76 -4.57
CA LEU A 217 10.05 12.95 -4.11
C LEU A 217 10.30 14.18 -4.99
N ALA A 218 11.41 14.21 -5.72
CA ALA A 218 11.66 15.23 -6.76
C ALA A 218 10.98 14.91 -8.10
N TRP A 219 10.23 13.80 -8.18
CA TRP A 219 9.53 13.33 -9.37
C TRP A 219 10.44 13.13 -10.58
N GLN A 220 11.69 12.73 -10.33
CA GLN A 220 12.65 12.40 -11.39
C GLN A 220 12.33 11.04 -12.04
N GLY A 221 11.54 10.20 -11.37
CA GLY A 221 11.04 8.89 -11.77
C GLY A 221 9.94 8.44 -10.80
N PRO A 222 9.56 7.13 -10.81
CA PRO A 222 10.22 6.04 -11.53
C PRO A 222 9.90 6.01 -13.02
N VAL A 223 10.80 5.47 -13.81
CA VAL A 223 10.66 5.20 -15.23
C VAL A 223 10.46 3.71 -15.44
N LEU A 224 9.81 3.30 -16.52
CA LEU A 224 9.60 1.88 -16.83
C LEU A 224 10.92 1.19 -17.21
N GLU A 225 11.09 -0.05 -16.76
CA GLU A 225 12.24 -0.89 -17.06
C GLU A 225 12.41 -1.13 -18.58
N GLU A 226 11.33 -1.19 -19.34
CA GLU A 226 11.38 -1.36 -20.79
C GLU A 226 11.91 -0.12 -21.55
N GLU A 227 11.85 1.07 -20.93
CA GLU A 227 12.37 2.32 -21.50
C GLU A 227 13.85 2.54 -21.15
N ASP A 228 14.31 1.96 -20.05
CA ASP A 228 15.70 2.07 -19.57
C ASP A 228 16.12 0.79 -18.84
N PRO A 229 16.45 -0.28 -19.59
CA PRO A 229 16.79 -1.59 -19.07
C PRO A 229 18.08 -1.58 -18.23
N TYR A 230 18.08 -2.31 -17.10
CA TYR A 230 19.22 -2.38 -16.20
C TYR A 230 20.44 -3.09 -16.81
N GLY A 231 21.63 -2.50 -16.59
CA GLY A 231 22.93 -3.18 -16.70
C GLY A 231 23.78 -2.80 -17.90
N ASP A 232 23.37 -1.85 -18.73
CA ASP A 232 24.18 -1.32 -19.81
C ASP A 232 25.03 -0.09 -19.41
N GLY A 233 24.75 0.47 -18.20
CA GLY A 233 25.46 1.62 -17.63
C GLY A 233 25.13 2.94 -18.33
N TYR A 234 24.04 2.98 -19.06
CA TYR A 234 23.54 4.16 -19.77
C TYR A 234 22.06 4.35 -19.50
N SER A 235 21.66 5.58 -19.31
CA SER A 235 20.26 5.97 -19.17
C SER A 235 19.93 7.09 -20.13
N PRO A 236 18.89 6.95 -20.99
CA PRO A 236 18.50 7.97 -21.97
C PRO A 236 18.10 9.29 -21.31
N ASP A 237 18.27 10.41 -22.02
CA ASP A 237 17.74 11.71 -21.63
C ASP A 237 16.25 11.81 -21.98
N GLY A 238 15.50 12.54 -21.14
CA GLY A 238 14.13 12.97 -21.48
C GLY A 238 13.07 11.91 -21.29
N LEU A 239 13.35 10.83 -20.56
CA LEU A 239 12.33 9.88 -20.14
C LEU A 239 11.39 10.54 -19.11
N SER A 240 10.12 10.17 -19.15
CA SER A 240 9.09 10.71 -18.26
C SER A 240 8.79 9.73 -17.13
N PRO A 241 8.54 10.22 -15.90
CA PRO A 241 8.06 9.37 -14.82
C PRO A 241 6.77 8.64 -15.20
N ALA A 242 6.72 7.35 -14.94
CA ALA A 242 5.53 6.53 -15.15
C ALA A 242 4.45 6.80 -14.07
N CYS A 243 4.87 7.22 -12.88
CA CYS A 243 4.00 7.68 -11.80
C CYS A 243 4.76 8.65 -10.89
N HIS A 244 4.06 9.26 -9.95
CA HIS A 244 4.65 10.19 -8.98
C HIS A 244 4.44 9.69 -7.56
N VAL A 245 5.53 9.61 -6.79
CA VAL A 245 5.47 9.31 -5.35
C VAL A 245 5.13 10.61 -4.60
N GLN A 246 4.03 10.57 -3.84
CA GLN A 246 3.53 11.72 -3.09
C GLN A 246 4.10 11.75 -1.66
N GLU A 247 4.34 10.57 -1.08
CA GLU A 247 4.77 10.43 0.30
C GLU A 247 5.70 9.23 0.45
N ILE A 248 6.67 9.34 1.35
CA ILE A 248 7.54 8.26 1.79
C ILE A 248 7.58 8.28 3.32
N GLN A 249 7.18 7.17 3.94
CA GLN A 249 7.20 7.02 5.39
C GLN A 249 8.53 6.40 5.83
N VAL A 250 9.17 7.01 6.81
CA VAL A 250 10.36 6.47 7.48
C VAL A 250 9.94 5.90 8.82
N LEU A 251 10.02 4.58 8.96
CA LEU A 251 9.60 3.89 10.17
C LEU A 251 10.69 3.95 11.26
N PRO A 252 10.29 3.94 12.56
CA PRO A 252 11.26 3.84 13.65
C PRO A 252 12.11 2.57 13.55
N GLU A 253 13.38 2.68 13.89
CA GLU A 253 14.30 1.54 13.89
C GLU A 253 13.82 0.45 14.86
N LYS A 254 13.78 -0.80 14.37
CA LYS A 254 13.37 -1.99 15.14
C LYS A 254 11.93 -1.97 15.70
N ASP A 255 11.09 -1.12 15.16
CA ASP A 255 9.65 -1.16 15.43
C ASP A 255 8.99 -2.21 14.51
N TYR A 256 8.98 -3.46 14.97
CA TYR A 256 8.48 -4.58 14.17
C TYR A 256 6.97 -4.50 13.91
N GLU A 257 6.20 -3.93 14.82
CA GLU A 257 4.76 -3.74 14.63
C GLU A 257 4.49 -2.67 13.57
N ALA A 258 5.22 -1.55 13.58
CA ALA A 258 5.14 -0.56 12.52
C ALA A 258 5.55 -1.14 11.15
N VAL A 259 6.58 -1.99 11.10
CA VAL A 259 7.01 -2.67 9.87
C VAL A 259 5.94 -3.63 9.38
N LYS A 260 5.37 -4.50 10.22
CA LYS A 260 4.29 -5.41 9.85
C LYS A 260 3.09 -4.64 9.31
N ARG A 261 2.69 -3.58 10.02
CA ARG A 261 1.57 -2.73 9.60
C ARG A 261 1.82 -2.10 8.23
N ALA A 262 3.00 -1.55 7.99
CA ALA A 262 3.37 -0.96 6.70
C ALA A 262 3.36 -2.01 5.58
N VAL A 263 3.95 -3.19 5.80
CA VAL A 263 3.92 -4.30 4.85
C VAL A 263 2.49 -4.75 4.56
N TYR A 264 1.65 -4.83 5.56
CA TYR A 264 0.26 -5.28 5.39
C TYR A 264 -0.58 -4.27 4.58
N LEU A 265 -0.53 -3.00 4.97
CA LEU A 265 -1.43 -1.97 4.45
C LEU A 265 -0.93 -1.35 3.14
N TYR A 266 0.37 -1.10 3.02
CA TYR A 266 0.86 -0.21 1.96
C TYR A 266 1.72 -0.92 0.92
N GLY A 267 2.77 -1.60 1.32
CA GLY A 267 3.73 -2.17 0.38
C GLY A 267 4.94 -2.77 1.09
N GLY A 268 5.86 -3.36 0.34
CA GLY A 268 7.11 -3.86 0.88
C GLY A 268 7.93 -2.74 1.53
N VAL A 269 8.59 -3.06 2.63
CA VAL A 269 9.39 -2.10 3.39
C VAL A 269 10.87 -2.30 3.06
N GLN A 270 11.50 -1.27 2.45
CA GLN A 270 12.94 -1.25 2.29
C GLN A 270 13.63 -1.25 3.64
N SER A 271 14.62 -2.12 3.80
CA SER A 271 15.38 -2.26 5.04
C SER A 271 16.85 -2.52 4.74
N SER A 272 17.73 -1.92 5.53
CA SER A 272 19.16 -2.15 5.43
C SER A 272 19.62 -3.16 6.46
N LEU A 273 20.47 -4.08 6.05
CA LEU A 273 21.07 -5.10 6.93
C LEU A 273 22.57 -5.29 6.64
N TYR A 274 23.28 -5.85 7.60
CA TYR A 274 24.62 -6.36 7.33
C TYR A 274 24.51 -7.78 6.78
N THR A 275 25.05 -8.03 5.60
CA THR A 275 25.19 -9.38 5.06
C THR A 275 26.62 -9.86 5.17
N ALA A 276 26.81 -10.95 5.92
CA ALA A 276 28.07 -11.68 6.03
C ALA A 276 28.14 -12.83 5.00
N MET A 277 27.17 -12.90 4.08
CA MET A 277 27.11 -13.96 3.08
C MET A 277 28.18 -13.72 2.01
N VAL A 278 29.05 -14.70 1.83
CA VAL A 278 30.03 -14.76 0.73
C VAL A 278 29.39 -15.46 -0.49
N SER A 279 28.41 -16.33 -0.25
CA SER A 279 27.70 -17.10 -1.25
C SER A 279 26.37 -17.62 -0.65
N ASP A 280 25.33 -17.62 -1.44
CA ASP A 280 24.04 -18.25 -1.14
C ASP A 280 24.08 -19.79 -1.28
N ARG A 281 25.23 -20.33 -1.67
CA ARG A 281 25.42 -21.76 -1.95
C ARG A 281 25.88 -22.58 -0.75
N ASP A 282 26.43 -21.92 0.25
CA ASP A 282 27.07 -22.59 1.37
C ASP A 282 26.47 -22.12 2.70
N ASP A 283 26.37 -23.05 3.67
CA ASP A 283 26.05 -22.70 5.05
C ASP A 283 27.15 -21.84 5.65
N THR A 284 26.76 -20.83 6.42
CA THR A 284 27.65 -20.02 7.24
C THR A 284 27.15 -19.99 8.68
N TYR A 285 27.91 -19.38 9.59
CA TYR A 285 27.47 -19.17 10.96
C TYR A 285 26.14 -18.38 11.03
N TYR A 286 25.93 -17.45 10.09
CA TYR A 286 24.74 -16.57 10.07
C TYR A 286 23.65 -17.00 9.06
N TYR A 287 23.95 -17.90 8.13
CA TYR A 287 23.04 -18.33 7.07
C TYR A 287 22.91 -19.84 7.01
N ARG A 288 21.69 -20.33 7.08
CA ARG A 288 21.34 -21.75 6.89
C ARG A 288 20.72 -21.96 5.52
N LYS A 289 21.46 -22.59 4.64
CA LYS A 289 21.07 -22.84 3.26
C LYS A 289 19.78 -23.64 3.10
N GLU A 290 19.58 -24.67 3.93
CA GLU A 290 18.43 -25.57 3.87
C GLU A 290 17.10 -24.81 4.05
N THR A 291 17.07 -23.84 4.94
CA THR A 291 15.88 -23.06 5.28
C THR A 291 15.88 -21.66 4.66
N GLY A 292 17.01 -21.20 4.12
CA GLY A 292 17.21 -19.82 3.67
C GLY A 292 17.25 -18.81 4.82
N ALA A 293 17.30 -19.27 6.08
CA ALA A 293 17.25 -18.38 7.23
C ALA A 293 18.60 -17.69 7.45
N TYR A 294 18.53 -16.37 7.61
CA TYR A 294 19.70 -15.53 7.93
C TYR A 294 19.43 -14.72 9.19
N TRP A 295 20.43 -14.60 10.05
CA TRP A 295 20.40 -13.73 11.22
C TRP A 295 21.79 -13.18 11.47
N TYR A 296 21.86 -12.00 12.09
CA TYR A 296 23.12 -11.35 12.43
C TYR A 296 23.02 -10.65 13.78
N ASN A 297 23.99 -10.91 14.66
CA ASN A 297 24.05 -10.35 16.01
C ASN A 297 25.37 -9.60 16.29
N GLY A 298 26.11 -9.22 15.25
CA GLY A 298 27.34 -8.45 15.37
C GLY A 298 27.12 -6.94 15.32
N ASP A 299 28.21 -6.18 15.39
CA ASP A 299 28.22 -4.71 15.46
C ASP A 299 28.58 -4.04 14.13
N GLU A 300 28.70 -4.81 13.05
CA GLU A 300 29.01 -4.23 11.73
C GLU A 300 27.84 -3.43 11.18
N LYS A 301 28.16 -2.35 10.49
CA LYS A 301 27.15 -1.50 9.85
C LYS A 301 26.49 -2.21 8.69
N PRO A 302 25.21 -1.90 8.40
CA PRO A 302 24.55 -2.38 7.20
C PRO A 302 25.37 -2.13 5.94
N ASN A 303 25.39 -3.12 5.05
CA ASN A 303 26.10 -3.09 3.77
C ASN A 303 25.24 -3.54 2.59
N HIS A 304 23.97 -3.81 2.82
CA HIS A 304 23.04 -4.30 1.81
C HIS A 304 21.61 -3.87 2.10
N ASP A 305 20.86 -3.57 1.06
CA ASP A 305 19.45 -3.21 1.14
C ASP A 305 18.57 -4.32 0.55
N VAL A 306 17.48 -4.60 1.22
CA VAL A 306 16.47 -5.62 0.89
C VAL A 306 15.07 -5.07 1.06
N VAL A 307 14.06 -5.84 0.66
CA VAL A 307 12.66 -5.51 0.90
C VAL A 307 12.01 -6.57 1.78
N ILE A 308 11.39 -6.15 2.87
CA ILE A 308 10.55 -6.99 3.71
C ILE A 308 9.20 -7.12 3.02
N ILE A 309 8.79 -8.37 2.72
CA ILE A 309 7.56 -8.68 1.98
C ILE A 309 6.61 -9.60 2.74
N GLY A 310 6.84 -9.76 4.04
CA GLY A 310 5.98 -10.59 4.88
C GLY A 310 6.62 -10.92 6.22
N TRP A 311 5.89 -11.66 7.03
CA TRP A 311 6.32 -12.16 8.32
C TRP A 311 5.60 -13.47 8.68
N ASP A 312 6.14 -14.16 9.69
CA ASP A 312 5.53 -15.30 10.34
C ASP A 312 5.93 -15.29 11.83
N ASP A 313 4.97 -15.02 12.72
CA ASP A 313 5.21 -14.93 14.16
C ASP A 313 5.55 -16.28 14.79
N HIS A 314 5.24 -17.38 14.07
CA HIS A 314 5.53 -18.75 14.49
C HIS A 314 6.75 -19.37 13.80
N TYR A 315 7.54 -18.56 13.03
CA TYR A 315 8.72 -19.08 12.36
C TYR A 315 9.72 -19.65 13.37
N SER A 316 10.04 -20.94 13.25
CA SER A 316 10.84 -21.64 14.24
C SER A 316 12.29 -21.12 14.30
N ARG A 317 12.80 -20.94 15.52
CA ARG A 317 14.22 -20.64 15.76
C ARG A 317 15.15 -21.76 15.28
N ASP A 318 14.64 -23.00 15.22
CA ASP A 318 15.39 -24.16 14.74
C ASP A 318 15.72 -24.07 13.23
N ASN A 319 15.10 -23.12 12.52
CA ASN A 319 15.42 -22.83 11.11
C ASN A 319 16.74 -22.06 10.93
N PHE A 320 17.29 -21.50 11.99
CA PHE A 320 18.55 -20.75 11.95
C PHE A 320 19.74 -21.61 12.39
N ASN A 321 20.95 -21.28 11.93
CA ASN A 321 22.17 -21.81 12.50
C ASN A 321 22.37 -21.23 13.91
N GLN A 322 22.77 -22.07 14.87
CA GLN A 322 22.98 -21.71 16.28
C GLN A 322 24.44 -21.54 16.59
#